data_bc00907202ed505d38c1cde8ec8222cb
#
_entry.id   bc00907202ed505d38c1cde8ec8222cb
#
_cell.length_a   1.000
_cell.length_b   1.000
_cell.length_c   1.000
_cell.angle_alpha   90.00
_cell.angle_beta   90.00
_cell.angle_gamma   90.00
#
_symmetry.space_group_name_H-M   'P 1'
#
loop_
_entity.id
_entity.type
_entity.pdbx_description
1 polymer ?
#
loop_
_entity_poly.entity_id
_entity_poly.type
_entity_poly.pdbx_seq_one_letter_code
_entity_poly.pdbx_strand_id
1 'polypeptide(L)'
;MYVAYDSKDEVFNALDKDIEKNKEYHCPICGGKVIFKKGVKIQSHFAHAKNCSCEFETYKKESSEHLEAKKDLYEHFRKKYRNVEVEHIFKTGENDIQIADVFIKDNSIAFEYQRSVIPFNLIKARTRGYMKAGLKLIWLIYTHKFINELKSYD
;
A
#
# COMPACT_ATOMS: atom_id res chain seq x y z
N MET A 1 7.05 -1.06 -1.15
CA MET A 1 6.11 -1.50 -0.10
C MET A 1 6.69 -1.27 1.30
N TYR A 2 5.83 -1.11 2.30
CA TYR A 2 6.23 -0.86 3.67
C TYR A 2 6.14 -2.08 4.57
N VAL A 3 5.33 -3.08 4.23
CA VAL A 3 5.08 -4.25 5.06
C VAL A 3 5.78 -5.48 4.50
N ALA A 4 6.43 -6.25 5.39
CA ALA A 4 7.02 -7.54 5.09
C ALA A 4 6.86 -8.48 6.30
N TYR A 5 7.02 -9.78 6.07
CA TYR A 5 7.01 -10.81 7.10
C TYR A 5 8.42 -11.40 7.27
N ASP A 6 8.73 -11.85 8.46
CA ASP A 6 9.92 -12.67 8.68
C ASP A 6 9.63 -14.17 8.56
N SER A 7 10.60 -15.02 8.86
CA SER A 7 10.47 -16.48 8.81
C SER A 7 9.50 -17.08 9.84
N LYS A 8 8.98 -16.26 10.77
CA LYS A 8 7.99 -16.64 11.79
C LYS A 8 6.62 -16.04 11.53
N ASP A 9 6.42 -15.43 10.33
CA ASP A 9 5.23 -14.68 9.95
C ASP A 9 4.96 -13.45 10.84
N GLU A 10 5.99 -12.93 11.53
CA GLU A 10 5.88 -11.66 12.23
C GLU A 10 5.88 -10.50 11.24
N VAL A 11 4.97 -9.55 11.47
CA VAL A 11 4.79 -8.37 10.59
C VAL A 11 5.82 -7.29 10.92
N PHE A 12 6.52 -6.81 9.92
CA PHE A 12 7.47 -5.70 10.01
C PHE A 12 7.04 -4.55 9.11
N ASN A 13 7.03 -3.34 9.69
CA ASN A 13 6.73 -2.11 8.97
C ASN A 13 8.03 -1.30 8.77
N ALA A 14 8.42 -1.07 7.53
CA ALA A 14 9.65 -0.33 7.16
C ALA A 14 9.72 1.11 7.72
N LEU A 15 8.60 1.64 8.21
CA LEU A 15 8.54 2.95 8.88
C LEU A 15 8.90 2.89 10.36
N ASP A 16 9.00 1.70 10.95
CA ASP A 16 9.42 1.52 12.32
C ASP A 16 10.94 1.73 12.46
N LYS A 17 11.38 2.10 13.67
CA LYS A 17 12.77 2.47 13.90
C LYS A 17 13.72 1.27 13.95
N ASP A 18 13.23 0.10 14.33
CA ASP A 18 14.02 -1.06 14.72
C ASP A 18 14.06 -2.17 13.66
N ILE A 19 14.00 -1.82 12.38
CA ILE A 19 14.12 -2.79 11.29
C ILE A 19 15.58 -3.18 11.06
N GLU A 20 15.88 -4.46 11.22
CA GLU A 20 17.20 -5.03 10.99
C GLU A 20 17.49 -5.20 9.50
N LYS A 21 18.63 -4.67 9.02
CA LYS A 21 18.99 -4.74 7.59
C LYS A 21 19.31 -6.14 7.09
N ASN A 22 19.85 -6.98 7.97
CA ASN A 22 20.38 -8.31 7.60
C ASN A 22 19.42 -9.46 7.92
N LYS A 23 18.23 -9.15 8.44
CA LYS A 23 17.19 -10.14 8.68
C LYS A 23 16.53 -10.55 7.36
N GLU A 24 16.11 -11.80 7.26
CA GLU A 24 15.33 -12.26 6.09
C GLU A 24 13.90 -11.82 6.20
N TYR A 25 13.42 -11.22 5.10
CA TYR A 25 12.05 -10.75 4.97
C TYR A 25 11.41 -11.29 3.71
N HIS A 26 10.09 -11.51 3.77
CA HIS A 26 9.28 -12.07 2.69
C HIS A 26 8.09 -11.19 2.39
N CYS A 27 7.69 -11.16 1.13
CA CYS A 27 6.50 -10.46 0.68
C CYS A 27 5.24 -11.13 1.26
N PRO A 28 4.32 -10.39 1.89
CA PRO A 28 3.12 -10.96 2.47
C PRO A 28 2.14 -11.53 1.43
N ILE A 29 2.34 -11.26 0.15
CA ILE A 29 1.47 -11.72 -0.94
C ILE A 29 2.04 -12.93 -1.66
N CYS A 30 3.29 -12.85 -2.14
CA CYS A 30 3.88 -13.91 -2.95
C CYS A 30 4.87 -14.80 -2.18
N GLY A 31 5.14 -14.51 -0.90
CA GLY A 31 6.16 -15.22 -0.11
C GLY A 31 7.60 -15.02 -0.57
N GLY A 32 7.80 -14.30 -1.67
CA GLY A 32 9.12 -14.08 -2.25
C GLY A 32 10.01 -13.20 -1.39
N LYS A 33 11.34 -13.43 -1.45
CA LYS A 33 12.31 -12.67 -0.68
C LYS A 33 12.26 -11.18 -0.99
N VAL A 34 12.25 -10.35 0.06
CA VAL A 34 12.35 -8.89 -0.03
C VAL A 34 13.53 -8.38 0.76
N ILE A 35 14.05 -7.23 0.35
CA ILE A 35 15.23 -6.58 0.93
C ILE A 35 14.80 -5.26 1.54
N PHE A 36 15.15 -5.02 2.79
CA PHE A 36 14.95 -3.73 3.44
C PHE A 36 15.94 -2.70 2.88
N LYS A 37 15.41 -1.64 2.33
CA LYS A 37 16.16 -0.50 1.79
C LYS A 37 15.96 0.72 2.68
N LYS A 38 17.08 1.30 3.12
CA LYS A 38 17.13 2.52 3.91
C LYS A 38 18.39 3.31 3.57
N GLY A 39 18.26 4.59 3.27
CA GLY A 39 19.37 5.47 2.96
C GLY A 39 19.02 6.94 3.20
N VAL A 40 20.02 7.82 3.10
CA VAL A 40 19.84 9.27 3.33
C VAL A 40 18.87 9.89 2.33
N LYS A 41 18.87 9.40 1.07
CA LYS A 41 18.01 9.89 -0.01
C LYS A 41 16.93 8.90 -0.43
N ILE A 42 16.82 7.76 0.28
CA ILE A 42 15.89 6.69 -0.06
C ILE A 42 14.94 6.52 1.10
N GLN A 43 13.65 6.70 0.85
CA GLN A 43 12.61 6.38 1.81
C GLN A 43 12.73 4.91 2.23
N SER A 44 12.70 4.64 3.54
CA SER A 44 12.74 3.27 4.07
C SER A 44 11.59 2.45 3.49
N HIS A 45 11.89 1.32 2.86
CA HIS A 45 10.89 0.43 2.27
C HIS A 45 11.46 -0.97 2.04
N PHE A 46 10.59 -1.95 1.84
CA PHE A 46 10.97 -3.28 1.33
C PHE A 46 10.84 -3.32 -0.19
N ALA A 47 11.75 -4.02 -0.85
CA ALA A 47 11.71 -4.24 -2.29
C ALA A 47 12.01 -5.70 -2.60
N HIS A 48 11.32 -6.28 -3.60
CA HIS A 48 11.60 -7.63 -4.05
C HIS A 48 13.06 -7.80 -4.50
N ALA A 49 13.64 -8.94 -4.22
CA ALA A 49 14.93 -9.34 -4.75
C ALA A 49 14.86 -9.46 -6.28
N LYS A 50 16.00 -9.31 -6.98
CA LYS A 50 16.05 -9.28 -8.45
C LYS A 50 15.37 -10.46 -9.16
N ASN A 51 15.33 -11.62 -8.53
CA ASN A 51 14.79 -12.87 -9.10
C ASN A 51 13.39 -13.23 -8.61
N CYS A 52 12.69 -12.29 -7.97
CA CYS A 52 11.33 -12.49 -7.50
C CYS A 52 10.35 -11.75 -8.42
N SER A 53 9.49 -12.49 -9.10
CA SER A 53 8.38 -11.95 -9.88
C SER A 53 7.11 -11.97 -9.04
N CYS A 54 6.80 -10.88 -8.37
CA CYS A 54 5.48 -10.71 -7.77
C CYS A 54 4.50 -10.25 -8.85
N GLU A 55 3.52 -11.06 -9.18
CA GLU A 55 2.50 -10.74 -10.18
C GLU A 55 1.48 -9.71 -9.67
N PHE A 56 1.46 -9.45 -8.37
CA PHE A 56 0.51 -8.54 -7.76
C PHE A 56 0.82 -7.08 -8.13
N GLU A 57 -0.06 -6.45 -8.89
CA GLU A 57 0.17 -5.10 -9.44
C GLU A 57 0.47 -4.04 -8.38
N THR A 58 -0.15 -4.16 -7.20
CA THR A 58 0.04 -3.24 -6.07
C THR A 58 1.48 -3.23 -5.55
N TYR A 59 2.22 -4.34 -5.73
CA TYR A 59 3.64 -4.44 -5.35
C TYR A 59 4.62 -4.38 -6.52
N LYS A 60 4.14 -4.03 -7.71
CA LYS A 60 5.03 -3.56 -8.77
C LYS A 60 5.73 -2.30 -8.29
N LYS A 61 6.86 -1.97 -8.90
CA LYS A 61 7.72 -0.86 -8.50
C LYS A 61 6.92 0.43 -8.26
N GLU A 62 6.62 0.72 -7.01
CA GLU A 62 5.99 1.97 -6.61
C GLU A 62 6.92 3.16 -6.81
N SER A 63 6.37 4.30 -7.19
CA SER A 63 7.15 5.54 -7.27
C SER A 63 7.50 6.06 -5.86
N SER A 64 8.58 6.84 -5.77
CA SER A 64 8.98 7.50 -4.52
C SER A 64 7.87 8.38 -3.94
N GLU A 65 7.14 9.05 -4.82
CA GLU A 65 6.06 9.95 -4.43
C GLU A 65 4.84 9.18 -3.87
N HIS A 66 4.58 7.97 -4.39
CA HIS A 66 3.51 7.13 -3.81
C HIS A 66 3.91 6.63 -2.42
N LEU A 67 5.15 6.18 -2.25
CA LEU A 67 5.66 5.79 -0.94
C LEU A 67 5.62 6.96 0.06
N GLU A 68 6.03 8.16 -0.36
CA GLU A 68 5.99 9.35 0.48
C GLU A 68 4.56 9.70 0.91
N ALA A 69 3.60 9.71 -0.04
CA ALA A 69 2.20 9.97 0.26
C ALA A 69 1.61 8.97 1.27
N LYS A 70 1.88 7.68 1.12
CA LYS A 70 1.45 6.66 2.09
C LYS A 70 2.04 6.91 3.48
N LYS A 71 3.34 7.23 3.54
CA LYS A 71 4.00 7.56 4.80
C LYS A 71 3.37 8.77 5.48
N ASP A 72 3.18 9.87 4.73
CA ASP A 72 2.62 11.11 5.28
C ASP A 72 1.20 10.90 5.81
N LEU A 73 0.37 10.16 5.10
CA LEU A 73 -0.97 9.76 5.55
C LEU A 73 -0.90 8.91 6.82
N TYR A 74 -0.05 7.89 6.84
CA TYR A 74 0.14 7.01 7.99
C TYR A 74 0.60 7.79 9.21
N GLU A 75 1.63 8.65 9.10
CA GLU A 75 2.13 9.48 10.19
C GLU A 75 1.09 10.51 10.65
N HIS A 76 0.31 11.08 9.72
CA HIS A 76 -0.76 12.01 10.06
C HIS A 76 -1.84 11.34 10.90
N PHE A 77 -2.34 10.18 10.48
CA PHE A 77 -3.43 9.52 11.17
C PHE A 77 -3.00 8.89 12.50
N ARG A 78 -1.78 8.39 12.64
CA ARG A 78 -1.24 7.90 13.92
C ARG A 78 -1.24 8.94 15.04
N LYS A 79 -1.27 10.22 14.72
CA LYS A 79 -1.39 11.30 15.73
C LYS A 79 -2.79 11.39 16.34
N LYS A 80 -3.82 10.86 15.64
CA LYS A 80 -5.23 10.98 16.02
C LYS A 80 -5.87 9.64 16.39
N TYR A 81 -5.42 8.56 15.80
CA TYR A 81 -6.00 7.23 15.94
C TYR A 81 -4.95 6.25 16.48
N ARG A 82 -5.39 5.31 17.32
CA ARG A 82 -4.49 4.35 17.96
C ARG A 82 -4.10 3.22 17.01
N ASN A 83 -5.04 2.73 16.21
CA ASN A 83 -4.88 1.57 15.35
C ASN A 83 -4.87 1.98 13.87
N VAL A 84 -3.71 2.45 13.40
CA VAL A 84 -3.48 2.81 11.99
C VAL A 84 -2.45 1.85 11.40
N GLU A 85 -2.75 1.28 10.26
CA GLU A 85 -1.89 0.35 9.54
C GLU A 85 -1.58 0.89 8.13
N VAL A 86 -0.37 0.68 7.65
CA VAL A 86 0.03 0.94 6.27
C VAL A 86 0.00 -0.38 5.52
N GLU A 87 -0.45 -0.36 4.26
CA GLU A 87 -0.53 -1.53 3.39
C GLU A 87 -1.27 -2.74 4.02
N HIS A 88 -2.41 -2.45 4.66
CA HIS A 88 -3.22 -3.50 5.26
C HIS A 88 -3.87 -4.37 4.17
N ILE A 89 -3.74 -5.69 4.33
CA ILE A 89 -4.21 -6.69 3.38
C ILE A 89 -5.61 -7.16 3.77
N PHE A 90 -6.56 -7.02 2.86
CA PHE A 90 -7.93 -7.53 2.99
C PHE A 90 -8.18 -8.68 2.05
N LYS A 91 -8.78 -9.75 2.57
CA LYS A 91 -9.37 -10.81 1.74
C LYS A 91 -10.80 -10.41 1.41
N THR A 92 -11.10 -10.16 0.14
CA THR A 92 -12.42 -9.71 -0.35
C THR A 92 -13.20 -10.83 -1.07
N GLY A 93 -12.59 -12.01 -1.19
CA GLY A 93 -13.11 -13.25 -1.75
C GLY A 93 -12.14 -14.40 -1.55
N GLU A 94 -12.42 -15.57 -2.10
CA GLU A 94 -11.53 -16.74 -1.95
C GLU A 94 -10.13 -16.50 -2.52
N ASN A 95 -10.05 -15.79 -3.65
CA ASN A 95 -8.78 -15.47 -4.32
C ASN A 95 -8.58 -13.95 -4.51
N ASP A 96 -9.49 -13.13 -3.98
CA ASP A 96 -9.42 -11.68 -4.14
C ASP A 96 -8.76 -11.04 -2.92
N ILE A 97 -7.63 -10.39 -3.15
CA ILE A 97 -6.89 -9.64 -2.15
C ILE A 97 -6.89 -8.16 -2.55
N GLN A 98 -7.11 -7.28 -1.59
CA GLN A 98 -6.90 -5.85 -1.74
C GLN A 98 -5.96 -5.35 -0.65
N ILE A 99 -5.17 -4.33 -0.98
CA ILE A 99 -4.21 -3.74 -0.07
C ILE A 99 -4.55 -2.26 0.03
N ALA A 100 -4.98 -1.82 1.22
CA ALA A 100 -5.20 -0.41 1.47
C ALA A 100 -3.87 0.30 1.69
N ASP A 101 -3.66 1.46 1.06
CA ASP A 101 -2.45 2.25 1.29
C ASP A 101 -2.32 2.65 2.77
N VAL A 102 -3.42 3.10 3.38
CA VAL A 102 -3.53 3.33 4.83
C VAL A 102 -4.90 2.87 5.32
N PHE A 103 -4.94 2.22 6.47
CA PHE A 103 -6.16 1.73 7.10
C PHE A 103 -6.29 2.22 8.54
N ILE A 104 -7.41 2.87 8.87
CA ILE A 104 -7.79 3.24 10.24
C ILE A 104 -8.74 2.18 10.77
N LYS A 105 -8.22 1.26 11.56
CA LYS A 105 -8.94 0.10 12.06
C LYS A 105 -10.12 0.48 12.95
N ASP A 106 -9.92 1.46 13.82
CA ASP A 106 -10.93 1.93 14.79
C ASP A 106 -12.23 2.41 14.11
N ASN A 107 -12.13 2.90 12.88
CA ASN A 107 -13.25 3.45 12.12
C ASN A 107 -13.65 2.62 10.89
N SER A 108 -12.92 1.53 10.60
CA SER A 108 -13.07 0.72 9.39
C SER A 108 -12.96 1.55 8.11
N ILE A 109 -11.98 2.48 8.08
CA ILE A 109 -11.75 3.37 6.93
C ILE A 109 -10.45 3.00 6.23
N ALA A 110 -10.55 2.65 4.96
CA ALA A 110 -9.41 2.45 4.07
C ALA A 110 -9.17 3.70 3.21
N PHE A 111 -7.93 4.06 3.02
CA PHE A 111 -7.48 5.12 2.12
C PHE A 111 -6.67 4.54 0.98
N GLU A 112 -6.95 4.99 -0.23
CA GLU A 112 -6.23 4.68 -1.45
C GLU A 112 -5.72 5.97 -2.08
N TYR A 113 -4.42 6.07 -2.29
CA TYR A 113 -3.79 7.22 -2.96
C TYR A 113 -3.56 6.90 -4.43
N GLN A 114 -4.26 7.58 -5.31
CA GLN A 114 -4.18 7.36 -6.74
C GLN A 114 -3.53 8.55 -7.46
N ARG A 115 -2.34 8.34 -8.00
CA ARG A 115 -1.59 9.37 -8.72
C ARG A 115 -1.72 9.25 -10.25
N SER A 116 -1.69 8.04 -10.76
CA SER A 116 -1.84 7.77 -12.19
C SER A 116 -3.29 7.53 -12.55
N VAL A 117 -3.66 7.89 -13.77
CA VAL A 117 -4.98 7.56 -14.29
C VAL A 117 -5.10 6.04 -14.42
N ILE A 118 -6.19 5.51 -13.93
CA ILE A 118 -6.56 4.10 -14.05
C ILE A 118 -7.96 3.98 -14.62
N PRO A 119 -8.28 2.90 -15.35
CA PRO A 119 -9.60 2.68 -15.91
C PRO A 119 -10.71 2.73 -14.85
N PHE A 120 -11.82 3.37 -15.17
CA PHE A 120 -12.94 3.52 -14.23
C PHE A 120 -13.50 2.18 -13.72
N ASN A 121 -13.52 1.14 -14.58
CA ASN A 121 -13.91 -0.21 -14.18
C ASN A 121 -13.02 -0.78 -13.06
N LEU A 122 -11.72 -0.44 -13.05
CA LEU A 122 -10.79 -0.87 -11.99
C LEU A 122 -11.09 -0.13 -10.67
N ILE A 123 -11.32 1.20 -10.72
CA ILE A 123 -11.76 1.97 -9.54
C ILE A 123 -13.02 1.35 -8.96
N LYS A 124 -14.00 1.06 -9.82
CA LYS A 124 -15.29 0.48 -9.44
C LYS A 124 -15.12 -0.92 -8.83
N ALA A 125 -14.27 -1.77 -9.40
CA ALA A 125 -13.98 -3.11 -8.90
C ALA A 125 -13.33 -3.05 -7.51
N ARG A 126 -12.29 -2.23 -7.33
CA ARG A 126 -11.62 -2.04 -6.05
C ARG A 126 -12.58 -1.48 -4.99
N THR A 127 -13.35 -0.45 -5.33
CA THR A 127 -14.35 0.12 -4.41
C THR A 127 -15.36 -0.94 -3.94
N ARG A 128 -15.87 -1.77 -4.85
CA ARG A 128 -16.80 -2.87 -4.50
C ARG A 128 -16.15 -3.90 -3.58
N GLY A 129 -14.86 -4.21 -3.78
CA GLY A 129 -14.13 -5.13 -2.91
C GLY A 129 -14.09 -4.62 -1.47
N TYR A 130 -13.72 -3.36 -1.25
CA TYR A 130 -13.72 -2.75 0.09
C TYR A 130 -15.13 -2.72 0.72
N MET A 131 -16.15 -2.37 -0.07
CA MET A 131 -17.54 -2.37 0.41
C MET A 131 -18.01 -3.78 0.82
N LYS A 132 -17.66 -4.83 0.07
CA LYS A 132 -17.95 -6.23 0.44
C LYS A 132 -17.27 -6.64 1.73
N ALA A 133 -16.07 -6.12 2.02
CA ALA A 133 -15.37 -6.31 3.29
C ALA A 133 -15.93 -5.47 4.45
N GLY A 134 -17.02 -4.71 4.23
CA GLY A 134 -17.65 -3.87 5.24
C GLY A 134 -16.88 -2.58 5.55
N LEU A 135 -16.01 -2.14 4.65
CA LEU A 135 -15.13 -1.00 4.86
C LEU A 135 -15.64 0.26 4.15
N LYS A 136 -15.34 1.40 4.75
CA LYS A 136 -15.46 2.71 4.11
C LYS A 136 -14.19 2.98 3.33
N LEU A 137 -14.31 3.35 2.05
CA LEU A 137 -13.17 3.66 1.20
C LEU A 137 -13.12 5.14 0.87
N ILE A 138 -11.96 5.74 1.02
CA ILE A 138 -11.67 7.11 0.61
C ILE A 138 -10.56 7.08 -0.44
N TRP A 139 -10.87 7.54 -1.65
CA TRP A 139 -9.90 7.77 -2.70
C TRP A 139 -9.28 9.15 -2.56
N LEU A 140 -7.97 9.22 -2.48
CA LEU A 140 -7.18 10.44 -2.56
C LEU A 140 -6.55 10.53 -3.95
N ILE A 141 -7.16 11.34 -4.80
CA ILE A 141 -6.78 11.43 -6.21
C ILE A 141 -5.87 12.65 -6.42
N TYR A 142 -4.69 12.42 -7.01
CA TYR A 142 -3.80 13.50 -7.43
C TYR A 142 -4.38 14.19 -8.68
N THR A 143 -5.06 15.31 -8.49
CA THR A 143 -5.93 15.95 -9.49
C THR A 143 -5.22 16.48 -10.72
N HIS A 144 -3.93 16.86 -10.63
CA HIS A 144 -3.23 17.51 -11.74
C HIS A 144 -3.17 16.67 -13.03
N LYS A 145 -3.17 15.35 -12.93
CA LYS A 145 -3.21 14.45 -14.08
C LYS A 145 -4.64 14.15 -14.54
N PHE A 146 -5.58 14.05 -13.61
CA PHE A 146 -6.98 13.70 -13.90
C PHE A 146 -7.77 14.85 -14.54
N ILE A 147 -7.49 16.11 -14.16
CA ILE A 147 -8.16 17.29 -14.75
C ILE A 147 -7.88 17.42 -16.25
N ASN A 148 -6.67 17.09 -16.70
CA ASN A 148 -6.32 17.17 -18.11
C ASN A 148 -7.03 16.10 -18.96
N GLU A 149 -7.36 14.95 -18.39
CA GLU A 149 -8.13 13.92 -19.10
C GLU A 149 -9.63 14.22 -19.09
N LEU A 150 -10.17 14.76 -18.00
CA LEU A 150 -11.59 15.17 -17.97
C LEU A 150 -11.90 16.24 -19.01
N LYS A 151 -10.96 17.14 -19.31
CA LYS A 151 -11.09 18.16 -20.37
C LYS A 151 -11.05 17.58 -21.78
N SER A 152 -10.67 16.34 -21.99
CA SER A 152 -10.64 15.69 -23.30
C SER A 152 -11.96 14.98 -23.64
N TYR A 153 -12.95 15.03 -22.76
CA TYR A 153 -14.29 14.42 -22.95
C TYR A 153 -15.39 15.47 -23.22
N ASP A 154 -15.05 16.78 -23.25
CA ASP A 154 -15.91 17.87 -23.71
C ASP A 154 -15.59 18.20 -25.17
#